data_e4db73dbd793454826cfb2042324cbd9
#
_entry.id   e4db73dbd793454826cfb2042324cbd9
#
_cell.length_a   1.000
_cell.length_b   1.000
_cell.length_c   1.000
_cell.angle_alpha   90.00
_cell.angle_beta   90.00
_cell.angle_gamma   90.00
#
_symmetry.space_group_name_H-M   'P 1'
#
loop_
_entity.id
_entity.type
_entity.pdbx_description
1 polymer ?
#
loop_
_entity_poly.entity_id
_entity_poly.type
_entity_poly.pdbx_seq_one_letter_code
_entity_poly.pdbx_strand_id
1 'polypeptide(L)'
;MITASMNKVEINHQMWKVAEESSVVKACTQKFFKSCRKLPKGRVVITRKFFHKDTNQSYILCMSQYEGVQGCIFLAEVDHGKQKWYYVISEDLTDTTDAYSAHFFKRYAEREGIPFVMPNIITRFFMENRNVVKIYESEKDRQIAYASRNGVTLCRWDRERGVTKHCTYVSRDMLGDNQEEALQTIQGDIDQIEGIQRNFTPNYKATGKDVVRHMHENRAWADSTDKSSEIACAIYKQFFEDLDD
;
A
#
# COMPACT_ATOMS: atom_id res chain seq x y z
N MET A 1 -12.44 -17.87 -3.12
CA MET A 1 -12.35 -16.69 -4.02
C MET A 1 -12.88 -15.47 -3.30
N ILE A 2 -12.14 -14.38 -3.30
CA ILE A 2 -12.58 -13.10 -2.72
C ILE A 2 -13.64 -12.50 -3.63
N THR A 3 -14.74 -12.03 -3.04
CA THR A 3 -15.86 -11.43 -3.75
C THR A 3 -16.11 -9.99 -3.26
N ALA A 4 -16.90 -9.25 -4.04
CA ALA A 4 -17.25 -7.87 -3.71
C ALA A 4 -18.07 -7.73 -2.40
N SER A 5 -18.70 -8.80 -1.92
CA SER A 5 -19.52 -8.81 -0.70
C SER A 5 -18.75 -9.14 0.58
N MET A 6 -17.52 -9.66 0.47
CA MET A 6 -16.73 -10.05 1.64
C MET A 6 -16.26 -8.84 2.44
N ASN A 7 -16.30 -8.98 3.77
CA ASN A 7 -15.75 -8.00 4.68
C ASN A 7 -14.23 -8.20 4.90
N LYS A 8 -13.59 -7.28 5.64
CA LYS A 8 -12.14 -7.32 5.88
C LYS A 8 -11.65 -8.62 6.50
N VAL A 9 -12.42 -9.21 7.44
CA VAL A 9 -12.01 -10.42 8.15
C VAL A 9 -11.97 -11.61 7.20
N GLU A 10 -13.01 -11.76 6.38
CA GLU A 10 -13.12 -12.82 5.38
C GLU A 10 -12.02 -12.68 4.30
N ILE A 11 -11.78 -11.45 3.82
CA ILE A 11 -10.75 -11.16 2.84
C ILE A 11 -9.37 -11.52 3.40
N ASN A 12 -9.04 -11.02 4.59
CA ASN A 12 -7.74 -11.26 5.21
C ASN A 12 -7.53 -12.74 5.54
N HIS A 13 -8.54 -13.42 6.09
CA HIS A 13 -8.46 -14.84 6.37
C HIS A 13 -8.09 -15.65 5.12
N GLN A 14 -8.78 -15.39 4.01
CA GLN A 14 -8.47 -16.07 2.73
C GLN A 14 -7.08 -15.73 2.22
N MET A 15 -6.67 -14.47 2.28
CA MET A 15 -5.35 -14.04 1.81
C MET A 15 -4.22 -14.64 2.67
N TRP A 16 -4.37 -14.66 3.98
CA TRP A 16 -3.41 -15.29 4.90
C TRP A 16 -3.25 -16.77 4.62
N LYS A 17 -4.36 -17.49 4.45
CA LYS A 17 -4.33 -18.90 4.10
C LYS A 17 -3.49 -19.15 2.84
N VAL A 18 -3.73 -18.39 1.77
CA VAL A 18 -2.95 -18.51 0.53
C VAL A 18 -1.48 -18.15 0.74
N ALA A 19 -1.19 -17.10 1.49
CA ALA A 19 0.20 -16.69 1.77
C ALA A 19 0.98 -17.76 2.53
N GLU A 20 0.34 -18.47 3.48
CA GLU A 20 0.96 -19.51 4.29
C GLU A 20 1.13 -20.84 3.51
N GLU A 21 0.15 -21.24 2.72
CA GLU A 21 0.14 -22.54 2.05
C GLU A 21 0.90 -22.54 0.71
N SER A 22 0.97 -21.38 0.02
CA SER A 22 1.54 -21.31 -1.33
C SER A 22 3.03 -21.63 -1.39
N SER A 23 3.36 -22.64 -2.19
CA SER A 23 4.75 -22.97 -2.54
C SER A 23 5.45 -21.83 -3.29
N VAL A 24 4.71 -21.04 -4.07
CA VAL A 24 5.22 -19.87 -4.80
C VAL A 24 5.67 -18.79 -3.83
N VAL A 25 4.87 -18.50 -2.81
CA VAL A 25 5.22 -17.51 -1.75
C VAL A 25 6.47 -17.99 -1.02
N LYS A 26 6.51 -19.24 -0.58
CA LYS A 26 7.67 -19.84 0.11
C LYS A 26 8.95 -19.75 -0.71
N ALA A 27 8.90 -20.13 -1.99
CA ALA A 27 10.05 -20.08 -2.89
C ALA A 27 10.54 -18.63 -3.14
N CYS A 28 9.62 -17.67 -3.33
CA CYS A 28 9.96 -16.27 -3.51
C CYS A 28 10.59 -15.69 -2.24
N THR A 29 10.05 -15.99 -1.06
CA THR A 29 10.58 -15.55 0.24
C THR A 29 12.01 -16.07 0.47
N GLN A 30 12.26 -17.35 0.21
CA GLN A 30 13.59 -17.94 0.32
C GLN A 30 14.59 -17.26 -0.63
N LYS A 31 14.18 -17.05 -1.90
CA LYS A 31 15.01 -16.37 -2.90
C LYS A 31 15.30 -14.93 -2.48
N PHE A 32 14.30 -14.21 -1.98
CA PHE A 32 14.44 -12.84 -1.51
C PHE A 32 15.48 -12.74 -0.40
N PHE A 33 15.32 -13.49 0.69
CA PHE A 33 16.26 -13.45 1.81
C PHE A 33 17.67 -13.92 1.43
N LYS A 34 17.81 -14.89 0.53
CA LYS A 34 19.11 -15.28 -0.01
C LYS A 34 19.80 -14.12 -0.75
N SER A 35 19.03 -13.33 -1.50
CA SER A 35 19.53 -12.16 -2.21
C SER A 35 19.88 -11.01 -1.27
N CYS A 36 19.03 -10.73 -0.27
CA CYS A 36 19.26 -9.69 0.73
C CYS A 36 20.54 -9.96 1.55
N ARG A 37 20.79 -11.22 1.92
CA ARG A 37 22.05 -11.60 2.62
C ARG A 37 23.29 -11.33 1.78
N LYS A 38 23.21 -11.45 0.46
CA LYS A 38 24.33 -11.15 -0.45
C LYS A 38 24.52 -9.65 -0.67
N LEU A 39 23.44 -8.88 -0.58
CA LEU A 39 23.41 -7.44 -0.81
C LEU A 39 22.68 -6.72 0.35
N PRO A 40 23.28 -6.68 1.56
CA PRO A 40 22.58 -6.19 2.77
C PRO A 40 22.05 -4.76 2.65
N LYS A 41 22.77 -3.88 1.95
CA LYS A 41 22.38 -2.48 1.67
C LYS A 41 21.96 -2.26 0.21
N GLY A 42 21.98 -3.31 -0.59
CA GLY A 42 21.65 -3.24 -2.02
C GLY A 42 20.13 -3.20 -2.28
N ARG A 43 19.79 -2.91 -3.52
CA ARG A 43 18.41 -2.99 -4.00
C ARG A 43 18.09 -4.42 -4.44
N VAL A 44 17.12 -5.03 -3.76
CA VAL A 44 16.58 -6.35 -4.12
C VAL A 44 15.08 -6.20 -4.32
N VAL A 45 14.56 -6.64 -5.47
CA VAL A 45 13.14 -6.60 -5.78
C VAL A 45 12.70 -7.93 -6.37
N ILE A 46 11.65 -8.50 -5.84
CA ILE A 46 10.96 -9.67 -6.40
C ILE A 46 9.49 -9.32 -6.55
N THR A 47 9.00 -9.39 -7.77
CA THR A 47 7.58 -9.29 -8.08
C THR A 47 7.13 -10.59 -8.73
N ARG A 48 6.08 -11.19 -8.19
CA ARG A 48 5.53 -12.43 -8.72
C ARG A 48 4.01 -12.40 -8.74
N LYS A 49 3.43 -12.47 -9.93
CA LYS A 49 2.01 -12.80 -10.11
C LYS A 49 1.86 -14.30 -10.29
N PHE A 50 0.88 -14.90 -9.62
CA PHE A 50 0.56 -16.32 -9.76
C PHE A 50 -0.95 -16.55 -9.58
N PHE A 51 -1.44 -17.64 -10.17
CA PHE A 51 -2.82 -18.09 -10.01
C PHE A 51 -2.88 -19.21 -8.96
N HIS A 52 -3.79 -19.07 -8.00
CA HIS A 52 -4.02 -20.09 -6.97
C HIS A 52 -5.30 -20.86 -7.30
N LYS A 53 -5.15 -22.15 -7.62
CA LYS A 53 -6.22 -23.00 -8.15
C LYS A 53 -7.37 -23.16 -7.15
N ASP A 54 -7.09 -23.41 -5.87
CA ASP A 54 -8.12 -23.70 -4.87
C ASP A 54 -9.02 -22.50 -4.59
N THR A 55 -8.48 -21.30 -4.72
CA THR A 55 -9.26 -20.06 -4.57
C THR A 55 -9.77 -19.52 -5.90
N ASN A 56 -9.37 -20.13 -7.04
CA ASN A 56 -9.68 -19.65 -8.38
C ASN A 56 -9.38 -18.15 -8.57
N GLN A 57 -8.19 -17.71 -8.12
CA GLN A 57 -7.86 -16.29 -8.05
C GLN A 57 -6.37 -16.02 -8.28
N SER A 58 -6.07 -14.87 -8.88
CA SER A 58 -4.70 -14.38 -9.04
C SER A 58 -4.24 -13.59 -7.82
N TYR A 59 -2.98 -13.77 -7.46
CA TYR A 59 -2.29 -13.04 -6.41
C TYR A 59 -1.00 -12.42 -6.92
N ILE A 60 -0.58 -11.33 -6.28
CA ILE A 60 0.67 -10.64 -6.57
C ILE A 60 1.45 -10.52 -5.26
N LEU A 61 2.68 -11.02 -5.29
CA LEU A 61 3.66 -10.86 -4.21
C LEU A 61 4.71 -9.86 -4.67
N CYS A 62 4.90 -8.79 -3.90
CA CYS A 62 5.95 -7.81 -4.09
C CYS A 62 6.84 -7.79 -2.84
N MET A 63 8.11 -8.10 -3.00
CA MET A 63 9.11 -8.04 -1.94
C MET A 63 10.24 -7.12 -2.38
N SER A 64 10.63 -6.20 -1.52
CA SER A 64 11.66 -5.21 -1.83
C SER A 64 12.61 -4.99 -0.67
N GLN A 65 13.86 -4.69 -0.99
CA GLN A 65 14.85 -4.15 -0.06
C GLN A 65 15.58 -3.00 -0.72
N TYR A 66 15.80 -1.93 0.02
CA TYR A 66 16.64 -0.82 -0.37
C TYR A 66 17.28 -0.21 0.89
N GLU A 67 18.60 -0.04 0.89
CA GLU A 67 19.37 0.48 2.03
C GLU A 67 19.09 -0.26 3.36
N GLY A 68 18.86 -1.57 3.30
CA GLY A 68 18.55 -2.40 4.47
C GLY A 68 17.07 -2.42 4.87
N VAL A 69 16.26 -1.49 4.38
CA VAL A 69 14.81 -1.47 4.66
C VAL A 69 14.08 -2.46 3.76
N GLN A 70 13.33 -3.36 4.34
CA GLN A 70 12.58 -4.40 3.63
C GLN A 70 11.10 -4.07 3.59
N GLY A 71 10.44 -4.43 2.47
CA GLY A 71 9.01 -4.33 2.24
C GLY A 71 8.45 -5.62 1.66
N CYS A 72 7.27 -6.03 2.12
CA CYS A 72 6.51 -7.13 1.56
C CYS A 72 5.05 -6.72 1.42
N ILE A 73 4.52 -6.83 0.21
CA ILE A 73 3.12 -6.59 -0.07
C ILE A 73 2.55 -7.82 -0.76
N PHE A 74 1.45 -8.32 -0.25
CA PHE A 74 0.70 -9.41 -0.84
C PHE A 74 -0.70 -8.96 -1.21
N LEU A 75 -1.06 -9.10 -2.48
CA LEU A 75 -2.31 -8.61 -3.01
C LEU A 75 -3.11 -9.74 -3.66
N ALA A 76 -4.44 -9.67 -3.52
CA ALA A 76 -5.38 -10.47 -4.30
C ALA A 76 -5.97 -9.62 -5.44
N GLU A 77 -5.89 -10.12 -6.67
CA GLU A 77 -6.55 -9.49 -7.83
C GLU A 77 -7.99 -9.99 -7.93
N VAL A 78 -8.96 -9.10 -7.85
CA VAL A 78 -10.40 -9.40 -7.82
C VAL A 78 -11.11 -8.66 -8.93
N ASP A 79 -11.93 -9.34 -9.71
CA ASP A 79 -12.77 -8.72 -10.73
C ASP A 79 -14.11 -8.27 -10.12
N HIS A 80 -14.38 -6.97 -10.18
CA HIS A 80 -15.65 -6.37 -9.82
C HIS A 80 -16.38 -5.90 -11.09
N GLY A 81 -16.84 -6.85 -11.87
CA GLY A 81 -17.52 -6.56 -13.15
C GLY A 81 -16.57 -5.91 -14.18
N LYS A 82 -16.70 -4.61 -14.41
CA LYS A 82 -15.89 -3.90 -15.42
C LYS A 82 -14.51 -3.49 -14.91
N GLN A 83 -14.23 -3.60 -13.60
CA GLN A 83 -13.01 -3.06 -12.99
C GLN A 83 -12.30 -4.10 -12.13
N LYS A 84 -10.97 -4.14 -12.24
CA LYS A 84 -10.10 -4.93 -11.36
C LYS A 84 -9.73 -4.15 -10.12
N TRP A 85 -9.78 -4.86 -8.99
CA TRP A 85 -9.35 -4.38 -7.68
C TRP A 85 -8.22 -5.24 -7.14
N TYR A 86 -7.35 -4.62 -6.36
CA TYR A 86 -6.22 -5.25 -5.71
C TYR A 86 -6.35 -5.05 -4.22
N TYR A 87 -6.78 -6.09 -3.51
CA TYR A 87 -6.90 -6.08 -2.06
C TYR A 87 -5.54 -6.39 -1.45
N VAL A 88 -5.09 -5.56 -0.52
CA VAL A 88 -3.83 -5.74 0.19
C VAL A 88 -4.09 -6.53 1.45
N ILE A 89 -3.25 -7.55 1.74
CA ILE A 89 -3.31 -8.25 3.01
C ILE A 89 -2.98 -7.28 4.14
N SER A 90 -3.82 -7.25 5.17
CA SER A 90 -3.56 -6.50 6.39
C SER A 90 -3.58 -7.44 7.59
N GLU A 91 -2.94 -7.04 8.68
CA GLU A 91 -3.15 -7.71 9.97
C GLU A 91 -4.46 -7.23 10.58
N ASP A 92 -5.07 -8.08 11.42
CA ASP A 92 -6.37 -7.79 12.07
C ASP A 92 -6.35 -6.57 13.01
N LEU A 93 -5.17 -6.01 13.23
CA LEU A 93 -4.95 -4.82 14.07
C LEU A 93 -5.35 -3.50 13.40
N THR A 94 -5.57 -3.51 12.07
CA THR A 94 -6.03 -2.32 11.35
C THR A 94 -7.55 -2.31 11.24
N ASP A 95 -8.15 -1.13 11.33
CA ASP A 95 -9.60 -0.97 11.22
C ASP A 95 -10.13 -1.32 9.83
N THR A 96 -9.27 -1.33 8.81
CA THR A 96 -9.65 -1.57 7.42
C THR A 96 -8.66 -2.44 6.66
N THR A 97 -9.14 -3.02 5.54
CA THR A 97 -8.32 -3.63 4.50
C THR A 97 -8.23 -2.69 3.32
N ASP A 98 -7.02 -2.42 2.82
CA ASP A 98 -6.81 -1.55 1.67
C ASP A 98 -7.18 -2.23 0.35
N ALA A 99 -7.86 -1.50 -0.51
CA ALA A 99 -8.21 -1.94 -1.86
C ALA A 99 -7.87 -0.85 -2.89
N TYR A 100 -7.12 -1.21 -3.92
CA TYR A 100 -6.69 -0.32 -4.99
C TYR A 100 -7.35 -0.72 -6.30
N SER A 101 -7.92 0.23 -7.03
CA SER A 101 -8.43 -0.06 -8.37
C SER A 101 -7.30 -0.11 -9.41
N ALA A 102 -7.51 -0.79 -10.53
CA ALA A 102 -6.59 -0.71 -11.66
C ALA A 102 -6.45 0.73 -12.18
N HIS A 103 -7.53 1.52 -12.07
CA HIS A 103 -7.55 2.93 -12.43
C HIS A 103 -6.63 3.78 -11.52
N PHE A 104 -6.59 3.48 -10.21
CA PHE A 104 -5.67 4.12 -9.28
C PHE A 104 -4.22 4.01 -9.77
N PHE A 105 -3.77 2.80 -10.11
CA PHE A 105 -2.41 2.58 -10.59
C PHE A 105 -2.16 3.22 -11.96
N LYS A 106 -3.19 3.31 -12.80
CA LYS A 106 -3.10 4.04 -14.07
C LYS A 106 -2.87 5.54 -13.83
N ARG A 107 -3.63 6.15 -12.92
CA ARG A 107 -3.46 7.55 -12.52
C ARG A 107 -2.09 7.81 -11.88
N TYR A 108 -1.63 6.90 -11.03
CA TYR A 108 -0.27 6.98 -10.49
C TYR A 108 0.78 6.99 -11.60
N ALA A 109 0.69 6.06 -12.54
CA ALA A 109 1.64 5.99 -13.66
C ALA A 109 1.63 7.26 -14.53
N GLU A 110 0.44 7.77 -14.87
CA GLU A 110 0.26 9.00 -15.66
C GLU A 110 0.88 10.21 -14.95
N ARG A 111 0.64 10.36 -13.64
CA ARG A 111 1.08 11.51 -12.85
C ARG A 111 2.58 11.49 -12.53
N GLU A 112 3.16 10.31 -12.41
CA GLU A 112 4.61 10.15 -12.24
C GLU A 112 5.38 10.05 -13.58
N GLY A 113 4.69 10.17 -14.71
CA GLY A 113 5.31 10.09 -16.04
C GLY A 113 5.99 8.76 -16.35
N ILE A 114 5.45 7.65 -15.82
CA ILE A 114 6.05 6.31 -15.93
C ILE A 114 5.17 5.34 -16.71
N PRO A 115 5.75 4.34 -17.40
CA PRO A 115 4.97 3.37 -18.16
C PRO A 115 4.01 2.55 -17.28
N PHE A 116 2.75 2.45 -17.69
CA PHE A 116 1.76 1.60 -17.03
C PHE A 116 1.93 0.14 -17.44
N VAL A 117 2.69 -0.62 -16.66
CA VAL A 117 2.96 -2.04 -16.87
C VAL A 117 2.66 -2.82 -15.58
N MET A 118 1.61 -3.64 -15.60
CA MET A 118 1.25 -4.51 -14.48
C MET A 118 2.07 -5.81 -14.50
N PRO A 119 2.54 -6.35 -13.35
CA PRO A 119 2.38 -5.84 -11.99
C PRO A 119 3.48 -4.85 -11.54
N ASN A 120 4.39 -4.44 -12.43
CA ASN A 120 5.55 -3.63 -12.07
C ASN A 120 5.16 -2.28 -11.45
N ILE A 121 4.10 -1.65 -11.96
CA ILE A 121 3.59 -0.37 -11.43
C ILE A 121 3.13 -0.51 -9.97
N ILE A 122 2.51 -1.64 -9.61
CA ILE A 122 2.10 -1.95 -8.23
C ILE A 122 3.35 -1.99 -7.34
N THR A 123 4.36 -2.75 -7.74
CA THR A 123 5.61 -2.86 -6.98
C THR A 123 6.27 -1.50 -6.80
N ARG A 124 6.33 -0.71 -7.87
CA ARG A 124 6.92 0.62 -7.83
C ARG A 124 6.17 1.54 -6.88
N PHE A 125 4.84 1.59 -6.96
CA PHE A 125 4.01 2.39 -6.06
C PHE A 125 4.31 2.07 -4.59
N PHE A 126 4.25 0.80 -4.19
CA PHE A 126 4.48 0.41 -2.81
C PHE A 126 5.93 0.57 -2.34
N MET A 127 6.90 0.54 -3.24
CA MET A 127 8.30 0.84 -2.91
C MET A 127 8.52 2.33 -2.65
N GLU A 128 7.93 3.17 -3.49
CA GLU A 128 8.13 4.62 -3.45
C GLU A 128 7.22 5.32 -2.43
N ASN A 129 6.10 4.69 -2.06
CA ASN A 129 5.10 5.21 -1.12
C ASN A 129 4.85 4.25 0.05
N ARG A 130 5.89 3.60 0.56
CA ARG A 130 5.78 2.56 1.59
C ARG A 130 5.38 3.06 2.98
N ASN A 131 5.76 4.29 3.30
CA ASN A 131 5.40 4.95 4.54
C ASN A 131 4.37 6.02 4.25
N VAL A 132 3.26 5.95 4.96
CA VAL A 132 2.15 6.88 4.77
C VAL A 132 1.70 7.44 6.11
N VAL A 133 1.29 8.69 6.11
CA VAL A 133 0.70 9.40 7.25
C VAL A 133 -0.73 9.74 6.90
N LYS A 134 -1.67 9.42 7.78
CA LYS A 134 -3.06 9.86 7.62
C LYS A 134 -3.14 11.36 7.89
N ILE A 135 -3.55 12.14 6.89
CA ILE A 135 -3.60 13.60 6.96
C ILE A 135 -5.02 14.15 7.02
N TYR A 136 -6.02 13.34 6.72
CA TYR A 136 -7.41 13.73 6.73
C TYR A 136 -8.32 12.53 6.94
N GLU A 137 -9.40 12.74 7.70
CA GLU A 137 -10.50 11.78 7.86
C GLU A 137 -11.81 12.53 8.06
N SER A 138 -12.85 12.19 7.30
CA SER A 138 -14.22 12.64 7.48
C SER A 138 -15.15 11.43 7.55
N GLU A 139 -15.65 11.14 8.75
CA GLU A 139 -16.62 10.06 8.94
C GLU A 139 -17.93 10.35 8.17
N LYS A 140 -18.35 11.61 8.15
CA LYS A 140 -19.58 12.05 7.48
C LYS A 140 -19.52 11.76 5.98
N ASP A 141 -18.40 12.11 5.35
CA ASP A 141 -18.23 12.00 3.90
C ASP A 141 -17.57 10.68 3.50
N ARG A 142 -17.18 9.85 4.50
CA ARG A 142 -16.47 8.58 4.31
C ARG A 142 -15.16 8.74 3.54
N GLN A 143 -14.46 9.84 3.78
CA GLN A 143 -13.25 10.23 3.07
C GLN A 143 -12.03 10.13 3.97
N ILE A 144 -10.93 9.62 3.42
CA ILE A 144 -9.63 9.53 4.09
C ILE A 144 -8.54 9.94 3.10
N ALA A 145 -7.55 10.70 3.56
CA ALA A 145 -6.35 10.99 2.77
C ALA A 145 -5.09 10.57 3.52
N TYR A 146 -4.16 9.99 2.76
CA TYR A 146 -2.84 9.61 3.24
C TYR A 146 -1.77 10.34 2.45
N ALA A 147 -0.82 10.96 3.14
CA ALA A 147 0.39 11.49 2.54
C ALA A 147 1.48 10.44 2.53
N SER A 148 2.26 10.44 1.46
CA SER A 148 3.49 9.67 1.30
C SER A 148 4.62 10.59 0.86
N ARG A 149 5.83 10.06 0.68
CA ARG A 149 6.98 10.84 0.22
C ARG A 149 6.72 11.58 -1.10
N ASN A 150 6.00 10.96 -2.03
CA ASN A 150 5.88 11.45 -3.41
C ASN A 150 4.52 12.10 -3.72
N GLY A 151 3.57 12.06 -2.77
CA GLY A 151 2.25 12.63 -3.01
C GLY A 151 1.20 12.22 -1.99
N VAL A 152 -0.05 12.41 -2.37
CA VAL A 152 -1.22 12.15 -1.53
C VAL A 152 -2.13 11.12 -2.20
N THR A 153 -2.61 10.18 -1.41
CA THR A 153 -3.61 9.20 -1.83
C THR A 153 -4.97 9.55 -1.23
N LEU A 154 -5.97 9.72 -2.08
CA LEU A 154 -7.34 9.99 -1.68
C LEU A 154 -8.16 8.71 -1.69
N CYS A 155 -8.88 8.46 -0.58
CA CYS A 155 -9.55 7.22 -0.31
C CYS A 155 -11.02 7.43 0.09
N ARG A 156 -11.85 6.42 -0.15
CA ARG A 156 -13.19 6.28 0.41
C ARG A 156 -13.25 5.09 1.36
N TRP A 157 -13.90 5.25 2.48
CA TRP A 157 -14.08 4.19 3.46
C TRP A 157 -15.42 3.49 3.32
N ASP A 158 -15.36 2.19 3.05
CA ASP A 158 -16.51 1.29 3.10
C ASP A 158 -16.61 0.70 4.51
N ARG A 159 -17.31 1.41 5.40
CA ARG A 159 -17.40 1.09 6.82
C ARG A 159 -18.02 -0.27 7.08
N GLU A 160 -19.05 -0.65 6.31
CA GLU A 160 -19.78 -1.91 6.50
C GLU A 160 -18.87 -3.12 6.23
N ARG A 161 -17.98 -2.98 5.26
CA ARG A 161 -17.03 -4.03 4.89
C ARG A 161 -15.67 -3.91 5.58
N GLY A 162 -15.37 -2.78 6.21
CA GLY A 162 -14.06 -2.47 6.74
C GLY A 162 -13.00 -2.38 5.64
N VAL A 163 -13.34 -1.76 4.50
CA VAL A 163 -12.45 -1.62 3.34
C VAL A 163 -12.17 -0.17 3.03
N THR A 164 -10.90 0.23 2.98
CA THR A 164 -10.46 1.52 2.47
C THR A 164 -10.19 1.42 0.98
N LYS A 165 -10.99 2.10 0.17
CA LYS A 165 -10.85 2.14 -1.29
C LYS A 165 -9.98 3.30 -1.70
N HIS A 166 -8.79 3.02 -2.23
CA HIS A 166 -7.88 4.02 -2.79
C HIS A 166 -8.37 4.41 -4.19
N CYS A 167 -8.86 5.65 -4.31
CA CYS A 167 -9.56 6.13 -5.49
C CYS A 167 -8.63 6.82 -6.47
N THR A 168 -7.76 7.73 -5.98
CA THR A 168 -6.80 8.43 -6.81
C THR A 168 -5.52 8.78 -6.06
N TYR A 169 -4.48 9.06 -6.82
CA TYR A 169 -3.18 9.52 -6.35
C TYR A 169 -2.94 10.94 -6.88
N VAL A 170 -2.50 11.85 -6.04
CA VAL A 170 -2.10 13.21 -6.40
C VAL A 170 -0.60 13.29 -6.23
N SER A 171 0.15 13.51 -7.31
CA SER A 171 1.60 13.68 -7.24
C SER A 171 1.96 15.04 -6.64
N ARG A 172 3.17 15.14 -6.12
CA ARG A 172 3.66 16.32 -5.43
C ARG A 172 3.65 17.59 -6.29
N ASP A 173 4.02 17.47 -7.55
CA ASP A 173 4.05 18.57 -8.53
C ASP A 173 2.65 19.07 -8.96
N MET A 174 1.59 18.39 -8.57
CA MET A 174 0.20 18.86 -8.76
C MET A 174 -0.34 19.64 -7.55
N LEU A 175 0.42 19.72 -6.45
CA LEU A 175 0.03 20.43 -5.25
C LEU A 175 0.33 21.92 -5.41
N GLY A 176 -0.53 22.79 -4.87
CA GLY A 176 -0.25 24.22 -4.76
C GLY A 176 0.75 24.51 -3.62
N ASP A 177 1.34 25.72 -3.63
CA ASP A 177 2.41 26.10 -2.71
C ASP A 177 2.09 25.83 -1.22
N ASN A 178 0.88 26.16 -0.76
CA ASN A 178 0.45 25.91 0.62
C ASN A 178 0.31 24.41 0.95
N GLN A 179 -0.07 23.61 -0.04
CA GLN A 179 -0.22 22.15 0.09
C GLN A 179 1.15 21.47 0.10
N GLU A 180 2.09 21.98 -0.69
CA GLU A 180 3.47 21.55 -0.71
C GLU A 180 4.18 21.80 0.63
N GLU A 181 3.96 22.99 1.26
CA GLU A 181 4.51 23.32 2.58
C GLU A 181 4.03 22.33 3.66
N ALA A 182 2.74 21.95 3.62
CA ALA A 182 2.22 20.93 4.54
C ALA A 182 2.82 19.55 4.29
N LEU A 183 3.00 19.16 3.02
CA LEU A 183 3.64 17.90 2.68
C LEU A 183 5.11 17.87 3.13
N GLN A 184 5.82 19.00 3.09
CA GLN A 184 7.19 19.11 3.61
C GLN A 184 7.26 18.88 5.12
N THR A 185 6.29 19.39 5.88
CA THR A 185 6.21 19.14 7.32
C THR A 185 6.05 17.65 7.63
N ILE A 186 5.14 16.99 6.90
CA ILE A 186 4.91 15.54 7.03
C ILE A 186 6.12 14.73 6.55
N GLN A 187 6.91 15.26 5.63
CA GLN A 187 8.12 14.61 5.14
C GLN A 187 9.13 14.34 6.27
N GLY A 188 9.24 15.24 7.25
CA GLY A 188 10.06 15.04 8.44
C GLY A 188 9.65 13.80 9.24
N ASP A 189 8.36 13.57 9.41
CA ASP A 189 7.82 12.39 10.10
C ASP A 189 8.13 11.10 9.31
N ILE A 190 7.94 11.14 7.98
CA ILE A 190 8.27 10.01 7.11
C ILE A 190 9.76 9.67 7.18
N ASP A 191 10.65 10.68 7.16
CA ASP A 191 12.10 10.49 7.24
C ASP A 191 12.53 9.91 8.60
N GLN A 192 11.87 10.31 9.68
CA GLN A 192 12.08 9.72 11.00
C GLN A 192 11.69 8.24 11.04
N ILE A 193 10.53 7.88 10.50
CA ILE A 193 10.06 6.49 10.40
C ILE A 193 11.05 5.66 9.58
N GLU A 194 11.50 6.16 8.44
CA GLU A 194 12.50 5.47 7.61
C GLU A 194 13.85 5.32 8.31
N GLY A 195 14.26 6.32 9.10
CA GLY A 195 15.46 6.25 9.93
C GLY A 195 15.41 5.10 10.95
N ILE A 196 14.26 4.93 11.61
CA ILE A 196 14.01 3.81 12.53
C ILE A 196 14.06 2.47 11.78
N GLN A 197 13.41 2.37 10.63
CA GLN A 197 13.39 1.14 9.83
C GLN A 197 14.78 0.74 9.32
N ARG A 198 15.65 1.71 8.94
CA ARG A 198 17.03 1.44 8.49
C ARG A 198 17.92 0.85 9.58
N ASN A 199 17.68 1.21 10.83
CA ASN A 199 18.42 0.71 11.99
C ASN A 199 17.97 -0.67 12.46
N PHE A 200 16.88 -1.16 11.87
CA PHE A 200 16.35 -2.47 12.22
C PHE A 200 17.14 -3.60 11.54
N THR A 201 17.56 -4.59 12.34
CA THR A 201 18.24 -5.79 11.81
C THR A 201 17.20 -6.85 11.42
N PRO A 202 17.05 -7.18 10.13
CA PRO A 202 16.04 -8.14 9.68
C PRO A 202 16.30 -9.54 10.26
N ASN A 203 15.23 -10.20 10.72
CA ASN A 203 15.29 -11.61 11.09
C ASN A 203 15.18 -12.50 9.85
N TYR A 204 16.31 -12.86 9.24
CA TYR A 204 16.36 -13.70 8.04
C TYR A 204 15.91 -15.18 8.25
N LYS A 205 15.54 -15.56 9.45
CA LYS A 205 14.97 -16.88 9.77
C LYS A 205 13.43 -16.82 9.83
N ALA A 206 12.86 -15.63 9.78
CA ALA A 206 11.42 -15.42 9.84
C ALA A 206 10.70 -16.11 8.67
N THR A 207 9.49 -16.58 8.93
CA THR A 207 8.57 -17.07 7.90
C THR A 207 7.99 -15.90 7.10
N GLY A 208 7.35 -16.17 5.97
CA GLY A 208 6.64 -15.12 5.20
C GLY A 208 5.63 -14.35 6.05
N LYS A 209 4.95 -15.04 6.99
CA LYS A 209 3.99 -14.45 7.94
C LYS A 209 4.69 -13.49 8.92
N ASP A 210 5.82 -13.92 9.50
CA ASP A 210 6.58 -13.07 10.43
C ASP A 210 7.12 -11.81 9.73
N VAL A 211 7.51 -11.92 8.46
CA VAL A 211 7.95 -10.78 7.65
C VAL A 211 6.83 -9.78 7.43
N VAL A 212 5.66 -10.26 7.00
CA VAL A 212 4.49 -9.40 6.78
C VAL A 212 4.04 -8.76 8.10
N ARG A 213 3.97 -9.53 9.20
CA ARG A 213 3.65 -9.01 10.53
C ARG A 213 4.61 -7.91 10.95
N HIS A 214 5.90 -8.19 10.88
CA HIS A 214 6.94 -7.26 11.29
C HIS A 214 6.90 -5.95 10.49
N MET A 215 6.57 -6.02 9.21
CA MET A 215 6.44 -4.84 8.35
C MET A 215 5.19 -4.02 8.66
N HIS A 216 4.12 -4.68 9.08
CA HIS A 216 2.92 -4.00 9.56
C HIS A 216 3.15 -3.29 10.90
N GLU A 217 3.83 -3.95 11.84
CA GLU A 217 4.16 -3.39 13.15
C GLU A 217 5.06 -2.14 13.05
N ASN A 218 5.84 -2.02 11.97
CA ASN A 218 6.70 -0.86 11.70
C ASN A 218 6.06 0.18 10.77
N ARG A 219 4.82 0.02 10.35
CA ARG A 219 4.02 1.12 9.80
C ARG A 219 3.63 2.04 10.96
N ALA A 220 4.46 3.02 11.25
CA ALA A 220 4.07 4.06 12.18
C ALA A 220 2.97 4.90 11.52
N TRP A 221 1.83 4.98 12.18
CA TRP A 221 0.76 5.89 11.86
C TRP A 221 0.97 7.12 12.73
N ALA A 222 1.36 8.24 12.13
CA ALA A 222 1.33 9.51 12.81
C ALA A 222 -0.04 10.14 12.57
N ASP A 223 -0.70 10.57 13.63
CA ASP A 223 -1.88 11.42 13.51
C ASP A 223 -1.43 12.83 13.09
N SER A 224 -2.14 13.39 12.11
CA SER A 224 -1.84 14.71 11.59
C SER A 224 -2.20 15.80 12.60
N THR A 225 -1.45 16.92 12.56
CA THR A 225 -1.81 18.14 13.26
C THR A 225 -3.04 18.81 12.60
N ASP A 226 -3.78 19.67 13.35
CA ASP A 226 -4.98 20.36 12.84
C ASP A 226 -4.76 21.08 11.50
N LYS A 227 -3.57 21.67 11.31
CA LYS A 227 -3.20 22.38 10.07
C LYS A 227 -3.12 21.45 8.85
N SER A 228 -2.66 20.21 9.04
CA SER A 228 -2.62 19.19 7.98
C SER A 228 -4.03 18.76 7.55
N SER A 229 -4.99 18.76 8.46
CA SER A 229 -6.38 18.41 8.18
C SER A 229 -7.08 19.42 7.28
N GLU A 230 -6.84 20.75 7.48
CA GLU A 230 -7.41 21.80 6.63
C GLU A 230 -6.89 21.71 5.20
N ILE A 231 -5.59 21.46 5.03
CA ILE A 231 -4.95 21.35 3.72
C ILE A 231 -5.38 20.08 3.01
N ALA A 232 -5.46 18.96 3.72
CA ALA A 232 -5.98 17.72 3.17
C ALA A 232 -7.44 17.84 2.72
N CYS A 233 -8.26 18.60 3.45
CA CYS A 233 -9.63 18.91 3.05
C CYS A 233 -9.67 19.73 1.73
N ALA A 234 -8.76 20.69 1.55
CA ALA A 234 -8.63 21.46 0.32
C ALA A 234 -8.19 20.58 -0.86
N ILE A 235 -7.21 19.70 -0.65
CA ILE A 235 -6.79 18.70 -1.65
C ILE A 235 -7.97 17.79 -2.02
N TYR A 236 -8.73 17.34 -1.03
CA TYR A 236 -9.87 16.48 -1.25
C TYR A 236 -10.93 17.17 -2.12
N LYS A 237 -11.31 18.39 -1.80
CA LYS A 237 -12.29 19.17 -2.58
C LYS A 237 -11.83 19.39 -4.01
N GLN A 238 -10.56 19.74 -4.21
CA GLN A 238 -10.01 20.02 -5.54
C GLN A 238 -9.98 18.79 -6.46
N PHE A 239 -9.68 17.60 -5.93
CA PHE A 239 -9.40 16.42 -6.75
C PHE A 239 -10.46 15.32 -6.67
N PHE A 240 -11.43 15.41 -5.76
CA PHE A 240 -12.50 14.41 -5.62
C PHE A 240 -13.80 14.83 -6.31
N GLU A 241 -14.06 16.13 -6.44
CA GLU A 241 -15.23 16.61 -7.18
C GLU A 241 -15.17 16.24 -8.66
N ASP A 242 -13.95 16.04 -9.21
CA ASP A 242 -13.72 15.59 -10.59
C ASP A 242 -13.86 14.06 -10.79
N LEU A 243 -14.20 13.28 -9.76
CA LEU A 243 -14.24 11.80 -9.83
C LEU A 243 -15.67 11.24 -9.87
N ASP A 244 -16.70 12.06 -9.72
CA ASP A 244 -18.10 11.63 -9.76
C ASP A 244 -18.71 11.69 -11.20
N ASP A 245 -17.91 12.02 -12.22
CA ASP A 245 -18.20 11.88 -13.65
C ASP A 245 -17.47 10.61 -14.19
#